data_baf1b60788608e931f90ae4fdcce6109
#
_entry.id   baf1b60788608e931f90ae4fdcce6109
#
_cell.length_a   1.000
_cell.length_b   1.000
_cell.length_c   1.000
_cell.angle_alpha   90.00
_cell.angle_beta   90.00
_cell.angle_gamma   90.00
#
_symmetry.space_group_name_H-M   'P 1'
#
loop_
_entity.id
_entity.type
_entity.pdbx_description
1 polymer ?
#
loop_
_entity_poly.entity_id
_entity_poly.type
_entity_poly.pdbx_seq_one_letter_code
_entity_poly.pdbx_strand_id
1 'polypeptide(L)'
;MTDNVAGDPQQIIADLKRRLDESIAQQAATADVLKVISRSTFDLQTVLETLIKSAVELCGANRGSIFLRDGDVFPLKAASSTTPEFLKYWAANPPRAGRGSATSRVIASGKIEVIPDVLEDPDMEMPAGSLVRIRAALGVPMLRNDKVEGVLVLTRPDPGPFTKSQIDLVQTFADQATIAIENARLFDETKEALERQTATSEVLGIINSSPGDLKTVFEAMVEKARRLCDADSGHLALPVGDDFRTA
;
A
#
# COMPACT_ATOMS: atom_id res chain seq x y z
N MET A 1 24.52 -7.68 -54.40
CA MET A 1 24.55 -6.32 -53.82
C MET A 1 23.92 -6.41 -52.45
N THR A 2 24.72 -6.56 -51.43
CA THR A 2 24.30 -6.61 -50.03
C THR A 2 24.56 -5.23 -49.44
N ASP A 3 23.53 -4.39 -49.37
CA ASP A 3 23.60 -3.13 -48.65
C ASP A 3 23.75 -3.37 -47.15
N ASN A 4 24.97 -3.09 -46.72
CA ASN A 4 25.35 -3.11 -45.31
C ASN A 4 24.86 -1.80 -44.66
N VAL A 5 23.68 -1.81 -44.06
CA VAL A 5 23.18 -0.70 -43.22
C VAL A 5 23.86 -0.81 -41.86
N ALA A 6 25.18 -0.59 -41.83
CA ALA A 6 25.89 -0.29 -40.60
C ALA A 6 25.67 1.20 -40.30
N GLY A 7 24.83 1.50 -39.32
CA GLY A 7 24.64 2.88 -38.83
C GLY A 7 26.00 3.48 -38.41
N ASP A 8 26.14 4.79 -38.61
CA ASP A 8 27.34 5.55 -38.25
C ASP A 8 27.77 5.21 -36.80
N PRO A 9 29.00 4.69 -36.57
CA PRO A 9 29.47 4.32 -35.25
C PRO A 9 29.38 5.47 -34.23
N GLN A 10 29.47 6.72 -34.68
CA GLN A 10 29.32 7.88 -33.81
C GLN A 10 27.87 8.08 -33.36
N GLN A 11 26.91 7.80 -34.22
CA GLN A 11 25.48 7.84 -33.82
C GLN A 11 25.12 6.72 -32.87
N ILE A 12 25.65 5.52 -33.08
CA ILE A 12 25.46 4.37 -32.18
C ILE A 12 26.05 4.68 -30.78
N ILE A 13 27.25 5.23 -30.72
CA ILE A 13 27.90 5.63 -29.46
C ILE A 13 27.10 6.72 -28.76
N ALA A 14 26.60 7.72 -29.49
CA ALA A 14 25.77 8.78 -28.90
C ALA A 14 24.45 8.23 -28.34
N ASP A 15 23.78 7.33 -29.05
CA ASP A 15 22.56 6.69 -28.57
C ASP A 15 22.81 5.80 -27.33
N LEU A 16 23.88 5.01 -27.36
CA LEU A 16 24.29 4.17 -26.22
C LEU A 16 24.63 5.01 -24.98
N LYS A 17 25.35 6.12 -25.16
CA LYS A 17 25.64 7.05 -24.04
C LYS A 17 24.37 7.65 -23.47
N ARG A 18 23.47 8.14 -24.30
CA ARG A 18 22.19 8.69 -23.87
C ARG A 18 21.38 7.64 -23.07
N ARG A 19 21.27 6.40 -23.57
CA ARG A 19 20.58 5.30 -22.90
C ARG A 19 21.25 4.91 -21.58
N LEU A 20 22.59 4.98 -21.50
CA LEU A 20 23.33 4.74 -20.28
C LEU A 20 23.07 5.84 -19.26
N ASP A 21 23.13 7.11 -19.67
CA ASP A 21 22.88 8.26 -18.79
C ASP A 21 21.43 8.25 -18.27
N GLU A 22 20.45 7.93 -19.12
CA GLU A 22 19.07 7.72 -18.73
C GLU A 22 18.92 6.59 -17.72
N SER A 23 19.60 5.45 -17.93
CA SER A 23 19.59 4.30 -17.00
C SER A 23 20.23 4.63 -15.65
N ILE A 24 21.35 5.36 -15.66
CA ILE A 24 22.04 5.79 -14.41
C ILE A 24 21.15 6.77 -13.63
N ALA A 25 20.53 7.74 -14.31
CA ALA A 25 19.62 8.68 -13.68
C ALA A 25 18.41 7.97 -13.06
N GLN A 26 17.86 6.99 -13.75
CA GLN A 26 16.75 6.16 -13.28
C GLN A 26 17.14 5.30 -12.05
N GLN A 27 18.35 4.69 -12.08
CA GLN A 27 18.87 3.94 -10.93
C GLN A 27 19.12 4.84 -9.71
N ALA A 28 19.68 6.04 -9.91
CA ALA A 28 19.91 7.00 -8.84
C ALA A 28 18.59 7.47 -8.20
N ALA A 29 17.60 7.84 -9.02
CA ALA A 29 16.29 8.23 -8.55
C ALA A 29 15.59 7.10 -7.77
N THR A 30 15.70 5.85 -8.25
CA THR A 30 15.18 4.68 -7.56
C THR A 30 15.88 4.47 -6.21
N ALA A 31 17.21 4.62 -6.16
CA ALA A 31 17.98 4.49 -4.92
C ALA A 31 17.64 5.56 -3.88
N ASP A 32 17.40 6.81 -4.31
CA ASP A 32 16.98 7.90 -3.41
C ASP A 32 15.58 7.66 -2.83
N VAL A 33 14.64 7.17 -3.63
CA VAL A 33 13.31 6.75 -3.15
C VAL A 33 13.43 5.62 -2.14
N LEU A 34 14.24 4.60 -2.41
CA LEU A 34 14.50 3.49 -1.49
C LEU A 34 15.10 3.95 -0.15
N LYS A 35 15.97 4.96 -0.20
CA LYS A 35 16.57 5.55 1.00
C LYS A 35 15.57 6.32 1.85
N VAL A 36 14.62 7.02 1.23
CA VAL A 36 13.52 7.69 1.95
C VAL A 36 12.59 6.65 2.60
N ILE A 37 12.22 5.59 1.88
CA ILE A 37 11.40 4.48 2.40
C ILE A 37 12.06 3.81 3.60
N SER A 38 13.35 3.49 3.51
CA SER A 38 14.13 2.86 4.59
C SER A 38 14.23 3.72 5.86
N ARG A 39 14.11 5.04 5.75
CA ARG A 39 14.16 5.97 6.88
C ARG A 39 12.80 6.32 7.47
N SER A 40 11.74 6.15 6.70
CA SER A 40 10.36 6.51 7.09
C SER A 40 9.59 5.31 7.66
N THR A 41 10.22 4.54 8.54
CA THR A 41 9.71 3.26 9.08
C THR A 41 8.37 3.40 9.84
N PHE A 42 7.88 4.63 10.10
CA PHE A 42 6.74 4.88 10.98
C PHE A 42 5.53 5.53 10.31
N ASP A 43 5.61 5.91 9.03
CA ASP A 43 4.49 6.55 8.33
C ASP A 43 4.28 5.93 6.94
N LEU A 44 3.48 4.87 6.91
CA LEU A 44 3.11 4.17 5.67
C LEU A 44 2.50 5.13 4.63
N GLN A 45 1.71 6.12 5.06
CA GLN A 45 1.05 7.05 4.16
C GLN A 45 2.09 7.87 3.38
N THR A 46 3.06 8.46 4.07
CA THR A 46 4.16 9.22 3.45
C THR A 46 4.98 8.35 2.48
N VAL A 47 5.22 7.09 2.82
CA VAL A 47 5.93 6.15 1.93
C VAL A 47 5.15 5.90 0.65
N LEU A 48 3.86 5.58 0.74
CA LEU A 48 3.01 5.31 -0.43
C LEU A 48 2.87 6.56 -1.34
N GLU A 49 2.73 7.75 -0.75
CA GLU A 49 2.68 9.02 -1.50
C GLU A 49 3.99 9.31 -2.22
N THR A 50 5.12 9.07 -1.57
CA THR A 50 6.44 9.23 -2.19
C THR A 50 6.64 8.27 -3.35
N LEU A 51 6.29 6.99 -3.16
CA LEU A 51 6.38 5.96 -4.21
C LEU A 51 5.53 6.32 -5.43
N ILE A 52 4.27 6.69 -5.21
CA ILE A 52 3.38 6.98 -6.34
C ILE A 52 3.79 8.25 -7.09
N LYS A 53 4.29 9.27 -6.38
CA LYS A 53 4.82 10.48 -7.00
C LYS A 53 6.03 10.17 -7.87
N SER A 54 6.99 9.40 -7.36
CA SER A 54 8.19 8.99 -8.10
C SER A 54 7.86 8.11 -9.31
N ALA A 55 6.91 7.17 -9.17
CA ALA A 55 6.44 6.34 -10.28
C ALA A 55 5.83 7.19 -11.41
N VAL A 56 5.02 8.17 -11.06
CA VAL A 56 4.42 9.12 -12.03
C VAL A 56 5.50 9.91 -12.77
N GLU A 57 6.44 10.51 -12.04
CA GLU A 57 7.50 11.33 -12.61
C GLU A 57 8.43 10.52 -13.53
N LEU A 58 8.92 9.37 -13.06
CA LEU A 58 9.89 8.55 -13.80
C LEU A 58 9.27 7.81 -14.99
N CYS A 59 7.97 7.49 -14.95
CA CYS A 59 7.29 6.84 -16.08
C CYS A 59 6.61 7.83 -17.04
N GLY A 60 6.71 9.14 -16.81
CA GLY A 60 6.02 10.14 -17.62
C GLY A 60 4.51 9.95 -17.63
N ALA A 61 3.95 9.49 -16.51
CA ALA A 61 2.51 9.41 -16.33
C ALA A 61 1.96 10.76 -15.84
N ASN A 62 0.66 10.99 -16.02
CA ASN A 62 0.04 12.21 -15.51
C ASN A 62 -0.64 11.98 -14.15
N ARG A 63 -0.89 10.72 -13.81
CA ARG A 63 -1.50 10.33 -12.53
C ARG A 63 -1.07 8.94 -12.11
N GLY A 64 -1.01 8.75 -10.78
CA GLY A 64 -0.81 7.47 -10.13
C GLY A 64 -1.78 7.28 -8.98
N SER A 65 -2.10 6.03 -8.69
CA SER A 65 -2.98 5.63 -7.60
C SER A 65 -2.52 4.31 -6.99
N ILE A 66 -2.61 4.19 -5.67
CA ILE A 66 -2.38 2.94 -4.95
C ILE A 66 -3.68 2.55 -4.24
N PHE A 67 -4.15 1.37 -4.53
CA PHE A 67 -5.30 0.74 -3.91
C PHE A 67 -4.83 -0.41 -3.04
N LEU A 68 -5.29 -0.51 -1.79
CA LEU A 68 -4.93 -1.61 -0.88
C LEU A 68 -6.16 -2.45 -0.54
N ARG A 69 -5.93 -3.74 -0.31
CA ARG A 69 -6.97 -4.70 0.05
C ARG A 69 -7.60 -4.38 1.40
N ASP A 70 -8.93 -4.43 1.42
CA ASP A 70 -9.75 -4.40 2.62
C ASP A 70 -10.92 -5.38 2.42
N GLY A 71 -10.72 -6.61 2.87
CA GLY A 71 -11.62 -7.72 2.53
C GLY A 71 -11.69 -7.99 1.03
N ASP A 72 -12.87 -7.82 0.44
CA ASP A 72 -13.12 -8.04 -0.99
C ASP A 72 -13.03 -6.75 -1.84
N VAL A 73 -12.77 -5.62 -1.22
CA VAL A 73 -12.63 -4.33 -1.89
C VAL A 73 -11.21 -3.80 -1.79
N PHE A 74 -10.89 -2.82 -2.64
CA PHE A 74 -9.57 -2.19 -2.67
C PHE A 74 -9.73 -0.66 -2.63
N PRO A 75 -9.91 -0.06 -1.43
CA PRO A 75 -9.98 1.38 -1.29
C PRO A 75 -8.70 2.08 -1.73
N LEU A 76 -8.87 3.31 -2.26
CA LEU A 76 -7.75 4.20 -2.59
C LEU A 76 -7.03 4.63 -1.31
N LYS A 77 -5.71 4.41 -1.23
CA LYS A 77 -4.86 4.78 -0.09
C LYS A 77 -3.90 5.92 -0.39
N ALA A 78 -3.36 5.97 -1.60
CA ALA A 78 -2.50 7.07 -2.02
C ALA A 78 -2.76 7.41 -3.49
N ALA A 79 -2.62 8.68 -3.84
CA ALA A 79 -2.73 9.10 -5.23
C ALA A 79 -1.96 10.41 -5.48
N SER A 80 -1.49 10.57 -6.72
CA SER A 80 -0.81 11.76 -7.21
C SER A 80 -1.70 12.44 -8.25
N SER A 81 -1.68 13.78 -8.30
CA SER A 81 -2.40 14.59 -9.29
C SER A 81 -3.92 14.34 -9.29
N THR A 82 -4.55 14.44 -8.12
CA THR A 82 -5.98 14.17 -7.91
C THR A 82 -6.82 15.45 -7.84
N THR A 83 -8.13 15.28 -8.12
CA THR A 83 -9.16 16.28 -7.82
C THR A 83 -10.08 15.78 -6.69
N PRO A 84 -10.78 16.68 -5.99
CA PRO A 84 -11.75 16.29 -4.97
C PRO A 84 -12.80 15.29 -5.48
N GLU A 85 -13.25 15.48 -6.74
CA GLU A 85 -14.22 14.60 -7.40
C GLU A 85 -13.67 13.18 -7.60
N PHE A 86 -12.39 13.07 -8.00
CA PHE A 86 -11.71 11.79 -8.15
C PHE A 86 -11.64 11.03 -6.82
N LEU A 87 -11.24 11.72 -5.75
CA LEU A 87 -11.17 11.13 -4.41
C LEU A 87 -12.55 10.68 -3.93
N LYS A 88 -13.58 11.53 -4.12
CA LYS A 88 -14.96 11.21 -3.75
C LYS A 88 -15.50 10.00 -4.53
N TYR A 89 -15.20 9.92 -5.83
CA TYR A 89 -15.61 8.79 -6.66
C TYR A 89 -15.04 7.46 -6.13
N TRP A 90 -13.72 7.39 -5.91
CA TRP A 90 -13.09 6.16 -5.45
C TRP A 90 -13.39 5.80 -3.99
N ALA A 91 -13.72 6.77 -3.15
CA ALA A 91 -14.24 6.51 -1.81
C ALA A 91 -15.63 5.83 -1.86
N ALA A 92 -16.48 6.25 -2.79
CA ALA A 92 -17.81 5.67 -2.97
C ALA A 92 -17.81 4.35 -3.78
N ASN A 93 -16.80 4.13 -4.63
CA ASN A 93 -16.72 3.01 -5.58
C ASN A 93 -15.35 2.29 -5.47
N PRO A 94 -15.00 1.68 -4.33
CA PRO A 94 -13.75 0.96 -4.20
C PRO A 94 -13.70 -0.23 -5.18
N PRO A 95 -12.61 -0.41 -5.94
CA PRO A 95 -12.47 -1.48 -6.91
C PRO A 95 -12.63 -2.87 -6.28
N ARG A 96 -13.12 -3.80 -7.11
CA ARG A 96 -13.21 -5.25 -6.85
C ARG A 96 -12.63 -6.02 -8.03
N ALA A 97 -12.45 -7.33 -7.88
CA ALA A 97 -12.10 -8.20 -9.00
C ALA A 97 -13.14 -8.08 -10.13
N GLY A 98 -12.68 -7.91 -11.36
CA GLY A 98 -13.56 -7.70 -12.51
C GLY A 98 -12.79 -7.36 -13.79
N ARG A 99 -13.49 -6.85 -14.80
CA ARG A 99 -12.91 -6.51 -16.11
C ARG A 99 -12.98 -5.01 -16.44
N GLY A 100 -13.79 -4.24 -15.73
CA GLY A 100 -14.14 -2.86 -16.05
C GLY A 100 -13.03 -1.81 -15.88
N SER A 101 -11.89 -2.18 -15.30
CA SER A 101 -10.74 -1.28 -15.14
C SER A 101 -9.42 -2.05 -15.05
N ALA A 102 -8.29 -1.38 -15.30
CA ALA A 102 -6.96 -1.98 -15.09
C ALA A 102 -6.83 -2.50 -13.64
N THR A 103 -7.28 -1.75 -12.65
CA THR A 103 -7.27 -2.16 -11.24
C THR A 103 -8.05 -3.45 -11.04
N SER A 104 -9.29 -3.52 -11.52
CA SER A 104 -10.17 -4.69 -11.35
C SER A 104 -9.60 -5.94 -12.02
N ARG A 105 -8.95 -5.80 -13.18
CA ARG A 105 -8.29 -6.90 -13.90
C ARG A 105 -7.07 -7.42 -13.16
N VAL A 106 -6.25 -6.52 -12.62
CA VAL A 106 -5.10 -6.90 -11.76
C VAL A 106 -5.57 -7.64 -10.52
N ILE A 107 -6.64 -7.16 -9.86
CA ILE A 107 -7.22 -7.85 -8.69
C ILE A 107 -7.68 -9.26 -9.06
N ALA A 108 -8.31 -9.43 -10.24
CA ALA A 108 -8.85 -10.71 -10.68
C ALA A 108 -7.76 -11.71 -11.12
N SER A 109 -6.69 -11.22 -11.75
CA SER A 109 -5.68 -12.06 -12.40
C SER A 109 -4.38 -12.22 -11.60
N GLY A 110 -4.07 -11.28 -10.71
CA GLY A 110 -2.76 -11.17 -10.06
C GLY A 110 -1.61 -10.83 -11.02
N LYS A 111 -1.92 -10.36 -12.24
CA LYS A 111 -0.93 -10.08 -13.29
C LYS A 111 -0.92 -8.61 -13.64
N ILE A 112 0.21 -8.17 -14.21
CA ILE A 112 0.32 -6.82 -14.78
C ILE A 112 -0.68 -6.67 -15.93
N GLU A 113 -1.37 -5.55 -15.94
CA GLU A 113 -2.34 -5.18 -16.97
C GLU A 113 -1.91 -3.89 -17.65
N VAL A 114 -1.80 -3.93 -18.98
CA VAL A 114 -1.47 -2.78 -19.82
C VAL A 114 -2.63 -2.53 -20.78
N ILE A 115 -3.24 -1.37 -20.68
CA ILE A 115 -4.31 -0.93 -21.56
C ILE A 115 -3.79 0.26 -22.38
N PRO A 116 -3.43 0.03 -23.68
CA PRO A 116 -2.85 1.08 -24.51
C PRO A 116 -3.83 2.21 -24.86
N ASP A 117 -5.11 1.89 -24.96
CA ASP A 117 -6.18 2.87 -25.13
C ASP A 117 -7.47 2.38 -24.49
N VAL A 118 -7.90 3.07 -23.45
CA VAL A 118 -9.12 2.72 -22.70
C VAL A 118 -10.41 2.94 -23.51
N LEU A 119 -10.37 3.78 -24.56
CA LEU A 119 -11.52 4.01 -25.43
C LEU A 119 -11.69 2.92 -26.51
N GLU A 120 -10.65 2.16 -26.78
CA GLU A 120 -10.68 1.01 -27.69
C GLU A 120 -10.91 -0.32 -26.98
N ASP A 121 -10.90 -0.30 -25.63
CA ASP A 121 -11.09 -1.49 -24.82
C ASP A 121 -12.59 -1.74 -24.55
N PRO A 122 -13.17 -2.84 -25.07
CA PRO A 122 -14.61 -3.09 -24.99
C PRO A 122 -15.10 -3.44 -23.58
N ASP A 123 -14.19 -3.86 -22.71
CA ASP A 123 -14.52 -4.22 -21.32
C ASP A 123 -14.36 -3.03 -20.36
N MET A 124 -13.85 -1.88 -20.83
CA MET A 124 -13.59 -0.73 -19.97
C MET A 124 -14.89 -0.03 -19.57
N GLU A 125 -15.13 0.01 -18.27
CA GLU A 125 -16.25 0.77 -17.68
C GLU A 125 -15.74 2.13 -17.22
N MET A 126 -15.86 3.14 -18.10
CA MET A 126 -15.53 4.52 -17.72
C MET A 126 -16.67 5.12 -16.93
N PRO A 127 -16.39 5.79 -15.79
CA PRO A 127 -17.41 6.56 -15.09
C PRO A 127 -18.08 7.57 -16.02
N ALA A 128 -19.40 7.67 -15.98
CA ALA A 128 -20.16 8.64 -16.76
C ALA A 128 -19.65 10.06 -16.43
N GLY A 129 -19.22 10.82 -17.45
CA GLY A 129 -18.62 12.14 -17.26
C GLY A 129 -17.19 12.06 -16.75
N SER A 130 -16.35 11.24 -17.39
CA SER A 130 -14.98 10.91 -16.98
C SER A 130 -14.32 12.07 -16.20
N LEU A 131 -14.20 11.87 -14.90
CA LEU A 131 -13.59 12.82 -13.95
C LEU A 131 -12.14 13.17 -14.31
N VAL A 132 -11.62 12.45 -15.33
CA VAL A 132 -10.22 12.56 -15.74
C VAL A 132 -10.06 12.08 -17.18
N ARG A 133 -9.29 12.84 -17.96
CA ARG A 133 -8.86 12.40 -19.28
C ARG A 133 -7.83 11.28 -19.15
N ILE A 134 -8.26 10.03 -19.32
CA ILE A 134 -7.41 8.83 -19.35
C ILE A 134 -7.51 8.21 -20.73
N ARG A 135 -6.36 7.88 -21.34
CA ARG A 135 -6.28 7.13 -22.59
C ARG A 135 -5.47 5.85 -22.44
N ALA A 136 -4.38 5.86 -21.69
CA ALA A 136 -3.61 4.64 -21.41
C ALA A 136 -3.54 4.37 -19.90
N ALA A 137 -3.53 3.09 -19.52
CA ALA A 137 -3.41 2.65 -18.14
C ALA A 137 -2.42 1.47 -17.99
N LEU A 138 -1.68 1.48 -16.90
CA LEU A 138 -0.83 0.39 -16.45
C LEU A 138 -1.23 0.05 -15.01
N GLY A 139 -1.66 -1.18 -14.77
CA GLY A 139 -1.91 -1.73 -13.45
C GLY A 139 -0.85 -2.78 -13.08
N VAL A 140 -0.27 -2.66 -11.89
CA VAL A 140 0.76 -3.56 -11.39
C VAL A 140 0.34 -4.10 -10.03
N PRO A 141 0.31 -5.43 -9.82
CA PRO A 141 -0.07 -6.01 -8.55
C PRO A 141 1.02 -5.82 -7.49
N MET A 142 0.59 -5.61 -6.27
CA MET A 142 1.39 -5.73 -5.05
C MET A 142 1.06 -7.09 -4.44
N LEU A 143 1.98 -8.04 -4.62
CA LEU A 143 1.75 -9.44 -4.25
C LEU A 143 2.39 -9.80 -2.92
N ARG A 144 1.66 -10.57 -2.10
CA ARG A 144 2.19 -11.25 -0.92
C ARG A 144 1.65 -12.68 -0.87
N ASN A 145 2.56 -13.66 -0.87
CA ASN A 145 2.21 -15.07 -0.90
C ASN A 145 1.20 -15.40 -2.02
N ASP A 146 1.46 -14.91 -3.24
CA ASP A 146 0.63 -15.05 -4.44
C ASP A 146 -0.78 -14.43 -4.34
N LYS A 147 -1.04 -13.63 -3.31
CA LYS A 147 -2.28 -12.86 -3.17
C LYS A 147 -2.06 -11.39 -3.48
N VAL A 148 -3.01 -10.80 -4.19
CA VAL A 148 -3.00 -9.36 -4.46
C VAL A 148 -3.39 -8.63 -3.17
N GLU A 149 -2.44 -7.95 -2.53
CA GLU A 149 -2.67 -7.11 -1.34
C GLU A 149 -2.89 -5.64 -1.73
N GLY A 150 -2.54 -5.28 -2.95
CA GLY A 150 -2.79 -3.96 -3.49
C GLY A 150 -2.54 -3.88 -4.99
N VAL A 151 -2.85 -2.74 -5.57
CA VAL A 151 -2.60 -2.44 -6.98
C VAL A 151 -2.05 -1.03 -7.10
N LEU A 152 -0.91 -0.90 -7.80
CA LEU A 152 -0.37 0.38 -8.23
C LEU A 152 -0.82 0.63 -9.66
N VAL A 153 -1.43 1.78 -9.92
CA VAL A 153 -1.95 2.14 -11.25
C VAL A 153 -1.35 3.45 -11.70
N LEU A 154 -0.84 3.47 -12.92
CA LEU A 154 -0.44 4.70 -13.63
C LEU A 154 -1.35 4.93 -14.83
N THR A 155 -1.66 6.19 -15.12
CA THR A 155 -2.48 6.58 -16.27
C THR A 155 -1.85 7.73 -17.06
N ARG A 156 -2.20 7.79 -18.37
CA ARG A 156 -1.79 8.86 -19.29
C ARG A 156 -2.99 9.42 -20.03
N PRO A 157 -2.95 10.73 -20.43
CA PRO A 157 -3.99 11.35 -21.23
C PRO A 157 -3.88 11.00 -22.72
N ASP A 158 -2.75 10.46 -23.15
CA ASP A 158 -2.47 10.07 -24.53
C ASP A 158 -2.43 8.54 -24.64
N PRO A 159 -2.95 7.96 -25.75
CA PRO A 159 -2.89 6.54 -25.99
C PRO A 159 -1.47 6.07 -26.26
N GLY A 160 -1.23 4.80 -26.03
CA GLY A 160 0.04 4.15 -26.31
C GLY A 160 0.49 3.22 -25.20
N PRO A 161 1.26 2.19 -25.50
CA PRO A 161 1.73 1.23 -24.51
C PRO A 161 2.78 1.85 -23.58
N PHE A 162 2.85 1.34 -22.37
CA PHE A 162 4.01 1.54 -21.51
C PHE A 162 5.17 0.68 -22.01
N THR A 163 6.39 1.23 -22.00
CA THR A 163 7.59 0.48 -22.41
C THR A 163 7.93 -0.60 -21.36
N LYS A 164 8.68 -1.62 -21.78
CA LYS A 164 9.13 -2.65 -20.85
C LYS A 164 9.89 -2.06 -19.66
N SER A 165 10.77 -1.09 -19.89
CA SER A 165 11.52 -0.41 -18.83
C SER A 165 10.61 0.31 -17.83
N GLN A 166 9.53 0.95 -18.30
CA GLN A 166 8.55 1.59 -17.42
C GLN A 166 7.77 0.56 -16.59
N ILE A 167 7.37 -0.56 -17.20
CA ILE A 167 6.68 -1.65 -16.52
C ILE A 167 7.58 -2.24 -15.42
N ASP A 168 8.84 -2.56 -15.76
CA ASP A 168 9.82 -3.12 -14.81
C ASP A 168 10.09 -2.15 -13.64
N LEU A 169 10.12 -0.84 -13.91
CA LEU A 169 10.28 0.18 -12.87
C LEU A 169 9.05 0.25 -11.94
N VAL A 170 7.84 0.26 -12.51
CA VAL A 170 6.60 0.29 -11.71
C VAL A 170 6.45 -0.99 -10.88
N GLN A 171 6.88 -2.14 -11.41
CA GLN A 171 6.95 -3.38 -10.64
C GLN A 171 7.89 -3.24 -9.44
N THR A 172 9.06 -2.65 -9.62
CA THR A 172 9.99 -2.37 -8.52
C THR A 172 9.34 -1.50 -7.43
N PHE A 173 8.58 -0.47 -7.81
CA PHE A 173 7.85 0.36 -6.85
C PHE A 173 6.71 -0.40 -6.15
N ALA A 174 6.00 -1.27 -6.86
CA ALA A 174 4.96 -2.11 -6.28
C ALA A 174 5.54 -3.09 -5.26
N ASP A 175 6.70 -3.69 -5.55
CA ASP A 175 7.41 -4.58 -4.64
C ASP A 175 7.86 -3.83 -3.37
N GLN A 176 8.39 -2.60 -3.52
CA GLN A 176 8.78 -1.76 -2.39
C GLN A 176 7.59 -1.32 -1.53
N ALA A 177 6.46 -0.98 -2.16
CA ALA A 177 5.23 -0.67 -1.45
C ALA A 177 4.75 -1.89 -0.64
N THR A 178 4.84 -3.09 -1.20
CA THR A 178 4.50 -4.34 -0.50
C THR A 178 5.37 -4.55 0.74
N ILE A 179 6.68 -4.33 0.63
CA ILE A 179 7.61 -4.40 1.77
C ILE A 179 7.27 -3.36 2.83
N ALA A 180 6.97 -2.12 2.43
CA ALA A 180 6.62 -1.05 3.37
C ALA A 180 5.33 -1.35 4.14
N ILE A 181 4.31 -1.87 3.45
CA ILE A 181 3.04 -2.28 4.06
C ILE A 181 3.27 -3.40 5.08
N GLU A 182 4.06 -4.41 4.71
CA GLU A 182 4.37 -5.53 5.61
C GLU A 182 5.14 -5.07 6.85
N ASN A 183 6.12 -4.18 6.68
CA ASN A 183 6.89 -3.62 7.79
C ASN A 183 5.99 -2.83 8.76
N ALA A 184 5.07 -2.01 8.24
CA ALA A 184 4.11 -1.26 9.06
C ALA A 184 3.20 -2.22 9.84
N ARG A 185 2.67 -3.26 9.19
CA ARG A 185 1.84 -4.28 9.84
C ARG A 185 2.59 -5.02 10.95
N LEU A 186 3.81 -5.48 10.68
CA LEU A 186 4.64 -6.18 11.68
C LEU A 186 4.99 -5.28 12.86
N PHE A 187 5.21 -3.99 12.60
CA PHE A 187 5.45 -3.02 13.67
C PHE A 187 4.24 -2.87 14.59
N ASP A 188 3.04 -2.71 14.01
CA ASP A 188 1.80 -2.60 14.78
C ASP A 188 1.51 -3.87 15.58
N GLU A 189 1.66 -5.06 14.98
CA GLU A 189 1.51 -6.35 15.66
C GLU A 189 2.50 -6.52 16.83
N THR A 190 3.77 -6.10 16.62
CA THR A 190 4.81 -6.17 17.65
C THR A 190 4.49 -5.23 18.81
N LYS A 191 4.03 -4.02 18.51
CA LYS A 191 3.63 -3.03 19.50
C LYS A 191 2.47 -3.54 20.36
N GLU A 192 1.42 -4.05 19.72
CA GLU A 192 0.27 -4.64 20.43
C GLU A 192 0.66 -5.85 21.31
N ALA A 193 1.57 -6.71 20.81
CA ALA A 193 2.07 -7.84 21.57
C ALA A 193 2.87 -7.40 22.80
N LEU A 194 3.71 -6.37 22.64
CA LEU A 194 4.49 -5.79 23.74
C LEU A 194 3.58 -5.15 24.80
N GLU A 195 2.56 -4.40 24.39
CA GLU A 195 1.59 -3.80 25.31
C GLU A 195 0.84 -4.87 26.11
N ARG A 196 0.39 -5.94 25.45
CA ARG A 196 -0.24 -7.10 26.13
C ARG A 196 0.72 -7.78 27.11
N GLN A 197 1.98 -7.99 26.73
CA GLN A 197 2.98 -8.62 27.60
C GLN A 197 3.30 -7.75 28.82
N THR A 198 3.46 -6.45 28.62
CA THR A 198 3.70 -5.49 29.69
C THR A 198 2.54 -5.49 30.69
N ALA A 199 1.29 -5.42 30.19
CA ALA A 199 0.10 -5.47 31.03
C ALA A 199 0.03 -6.76 31.85
N THR A 200 0.34 -7.90 31.25
CA THR A 200 0.35 -9.20 31.95
C THR A 200 1.45 -9.24 33.02
N SER A 201 2.65 -8.74 32.72
CA SER A 201 3.78 -8.71 33.66
C SER A 201 3.49 -7.80 34.88
N GLU A 202 2.84 -6.67 34.67
CA GLU A 202 2.44 -5.77 35.75
C GLU A 202 1.42 -6.43 36.70
N VAL A 203 0.41 -7.13 36.14
CA VAL A 203 -0.58 -7.88 36.95
C VAL A 203 0.11 -8.98 37.77
N LEU A 204 1.00 -9.75 37.12
CA LEU A 204 1.77 -10.79 37.82
C LEU A 204 2.68 -10.20 38.90
N GLY A 205 3.26 -9.02 38.67
CA GLY A 205 4.06 -8.29 39.66
C GLY A 205 3.25 -7.93 40.93
N ILE A 206 2.01 -7.45 40.72
CA ILE A 206 1.10 -7.11 41.83
C ILE A 206 0.71 -8.37 42.61
N ILE A 207 0.35 -9.46 41.93
CA ILE A 207 0.02 -10.74 42.59
C ILE A 207 1.19 -11.24 43.44
N ASN A 208 2.42 -11.17 42.94
CA ASN A 208 3.61 -11.64 43.64
C ASN A 208 4.03 -10.73 44.81
N SER A 209 3.77 -9.43 44.72
CA SER A 209 4.15 -8.45 45.76
C SER A 209 3.16 -8.35 46.93
N SER A 210 1.94 -8.88 46.75
CA SER A 210 0.88 -8.83 47.77
C SER A 210 0.31 -10.23 48.08
N PRO A 211 1.12 -11.17 48.57
CA PRO A 211 0.64 -12.51 48.90
C PRO A 211 -0.37 -12.44 50.06
N GLY A 212 -1.64 -12.70 49.74
CA GLY A 212 -2.74 -12.73 50.70
C GLY A 212 -3.65 -11.49 50.70
N ASP A 213 -3.31 -10.41 50.03
CA ASP A 213 -4.20 -9.26 49.80
C ASP A 213 -4.92 -9.33 48.45
N LEU A 214 -5.93 -10.18 48.40
CA LEU A 214 -6.74 -10.37 47.19
C LEU A 214 -7.45 -9.09 46.74
N LYS A 215 -7.77 -8.17 47.66
CA LYS A 215 -8.47 -6.93 47.33
C LYS A 215 -7.60 -6.04 46.46
N THR A 216 -6.36 -5.78 46.87
CA THR A 216 -5.40 -4.98 46.09
C THR A 216 -5.14 -5.60 44.71
N VAL A 217 -5.06 -6.93 44.61
CA VAL A 217 -4.90 -7.63 43.34
C VAL A 217 -6.12 -7.41 42.42
N PHE A 218 -7.33 -7.54 42.94
CA PHE A 218 -8.56 -7.38 42.14
C PHE A 218 -8.77 -5.93 41.69
N GLU A 219 -8.52 -4.95 42.57
CA GLU A 219 -8.58 -3.53 42.19
C GLU A 219 -7.60 -3.20 41.07
N ALA A 220 -6.36 -3.70 41.14
CA ALA A 220 -5.37 -3.52 40.09
C ALA A 220 -5.74 -4.20 38.76
N MET A 221 -6.33 -5.40 38.81
CA MET A 221 -6.82 -6.11 37.62
C MET A 221 -7.94 -5.34 36.93
N VAL A 222 -8.93 -4.84 37.70
CA VAL A 222 -10.05 -4.04 37.16
C VAL A 222 -9.55 -2.74 36.52
N GLU A 223 -8.65 -2.01 37.21
CA GLU A 223 -8.10 -0.77 36.70
C GLU A 223 -7.30 -0.99 35.40
N LYS A 224 -6.52 -2.09 35.31
CA LYS A 224 -5.76 -2.43 34.10
C LYS A 224 -6.67 -2.85 32.98
N ALA A 225 -7.68 -3.67 33.22
CA ALA A 225 -8.67 -4.06 32.22
C ALA A 225 -9.43 -2.83 31.68
N ARG A 226 -9.82 -1.91 32.56
CA ARG A 226 -10.46 -0.66 32.20
C ARG A 226 -9.62 0.15 31.23
N ARG A 227 -8.34 0.33 31.51
CA ARG A 227 -7.40 1.06 30.64
C ARG A 227 -7.17 0.37 29.29
N LEU A 228 -7.00 -0.96 29.28
CA LEU A 228 -6.76 -1.73 28.05
C LEU A 228 -7.97 -1.75 27.12
N CYS A 229 -9.18 -1.69 27.68
CA CYS A 229 -10.44 -1.70 26.93
C CYS A 229 -10.98 -0.29 26.66
N ASP A 230 -10.28 0.78 27.08
CA ASP A 230 -10.74 2.17 27.01
C ASP A 230 -12.15 2.34 27.57
N ALA A 231 -12.42 1.68 28.71
CA ALA A 231 -13.72 1.68 29.37
C ALA A 231 -13.79 2.73 30.49
N ASP A 232 -14.94 3.40 30.61
CA ASP A 232 -15.16 4.40 31.67
C ASP A 232 -15.23 3.81 33.06
N SER A 233 -15.72 2.55 33.17
CA SER A 233 -15.85 1.85 34.44
C SER A 233 -15.60 0.36 34.30
N GLY A 234 -15.25 -0.30 35.38
CA GLY A 234 -15.08 -1.75 35.46
C GLY A 234 -15.30 -2.23 36.90
N HIS A 235 -15.80 -3.46 37.07
CA HIS A 235 -15.94 -4.10 38.38
C HIS A 235 -15.74 -5.60 38.23
N LEU A 236 -15.25 -6.21 39.30
CA LEU A 236 -15.11 -7.65 39.45
C LEU A 236 -16.20 -8.15 40.41
N ALA A 237 -16.91 -9.19 39.99
CA ALA A 237 -17.87 -9.86 40.86
C ALA A 237 -17.39 -11.26 41.18
N LEU A 238 -17.39 -11.60 42.47
CA LEU A 238 -17.01 -12.92 42.98
C LEU A 238 -18.24 -13.71 43.43
N PRO A 239 -18.29 -15.03 43.18
CA PRO A 239 -19.39 -15.87 43.65
C PRO A 239 -19.32 -16.00 45.18
N VAL A 240 -20.46 -15.80 45.84
CA VAL A 240 -20.64 -16.01 47.29
C VAL A 240 -21.92 -16.82 47.48
N GLY A 241 -21.80 -18.14 47.62
CA GLY A 241 -22.93 -19.06 47.57
C GLY A 241 -23.58 -19.08 46.20
N ASP A 242 -24.88 -18.84 46.12
CA ASP A 242 -25.64 -18.77 44.87
C ASP A 242 -25.67 -17.35 44.24
N ASP A 243 -25.06 -16.35 44.90
CA ASP A 243 -25.04 -14.95 44.52
C ASP A 243 -23.65 -14.48 44.07
N PHE A 244 -23.60 -13.27 43.45
CA PHE A 244 -22.35 -12.58 43.12
C PHE A 244 -22.22 -11.29 43.93
N ARG A 245 -21.02 -11.02 44.47
CA ARG A 245 -20.70 -9.75 45.13
C ARG A 245 -19.58 -9.04 44.38
N THR A 246 -19.69 -7.71 44.26
CA THR A 246 -18.61 -6.85 43.77
C THR A 246 -17.47 -6.87 44.77
N ALA A 247 -16.26 -7.17 44.30
CA ALA A 247 -15.05 -7.20 45.11
C ALA A 247 -14.44 -5.81 45.21
#